data_8fe53e359eb2a6d068274b567b760617
#
_entry.id   8fe53e359eb2a6d068274b567b760617
#
_cell.length_a   1.000
_cell.length_b   1.000
_cell.length_c   1.000
_cell.angle_alpha   90.00
_cell.angle_beta   90.00
_cell.angle_gamma   90.00
#
_symmetry.space_group_name_H-M   'P 1'
#
loop_
_entity.id
_entity.type
_entity.pdbx_description
1 polymer ?
#
loop_
_entity_poly.entity_id
_entity_poly.type
_entity_poly.pdbx_seq_one_letter_code
_entity_poly.pdbx_strand_id
1 'polypeptide(L)'
;MKNSILSIAAMALLSGNAIAQQKPNIILFLVDDMGWQDTSVPFADEKTLFNNLYETPNMERLARMGVKFTNAYAASISSPSRVSLFTGANAAQHKVTNWTLKKDTPTDRKNETLDFEVWNYNGLCPE
;
A
#
# COMPACT_ATOMS: atom_id res chain seq x y z
N MET A 1 53.21 -27.22 6.74
CA MET A 1 52.04 -27.72 7.51
C MET A 1 51.46 -26.70 8.50
N LYS A 2 52.21 -25.83 9.16
CA LYS A 2 51.66 -24.83 10.10
C LYS A 2 50.83 -23.73 9.44
N ASN A 3 51.15 -23.34 8.21
CA ASN A 3 50.44 -22.24 7.51
C ASN A 3 49.06 -22.67 6.94
N SER A 4 48.89 -23.97 6.65
CA SER A 4 47.62 -24.50 6.14
C SER A 4 46.53 -24.58 7.22
N ILE A 5 46.92 -24.79 8.48
CA ILE A 5 46.00 -24.87 9.62
C ILE A 5 45.47 -23.46 9.97
N LEU A 6 46.32 -22.43 9.84
CA LEU A 6 45.94 -21.06 10.08
C LEU A 6 44.91 -20.55 9.04
N SER A 7 45.08 -20.98 7.78
CA SER A 7 44.15 -20.60 6.70
C SER A 7 42.78 -21.25 6.85
N ILE A 8 42.70 -22.49 7.33
CA ILE A 8 41.42 -23.17 7.59
C ILE A 8 40.70 -22.56 8.79
N ALA A 9 41.42 -22.18 9.84
CA ALA A 9 40.84 -21.52 11.00
C ALA A 9 40.32 -20.13 10.67
N ALA A 10 41.02 -19.38 9.80
CA ALA A 10 40.55 -18.07 9.34
C ALA A 10 39.30 -18.17 8.47
N MET A 11 39.16 -19.21 7.64
CA MET A 11 37.99 -19.44 6.80
C MET A 11 36.77 -19.89 7.63
N ALA A 12 36.96 -20.61 8.73
CA ALA A 12 35.88 -20.99 9.65
C ALA A 12 35.34 -19.80 10.48
N LEU A 13 36.16 -18.78 10.71
CA LEU A 13 35.72 -17.56 11.40
C LEU A 13 34.95 -16.59 10.47
N LEU A 14 35.10 -16.74 9.16
CA LEU A 14 34.35 -15.96 8.14
C LEU A 14 33.00 -16.57 7.77
N SER A 15 32.72 -17.80 8.20
CA SER A 15 31.37 -18.36 8.18
C SER A 15 30.54 -17.69 9.29
N GLY A 16 30.48 -16.36 9.22
CA GLY A 16 29.60 -15.55 10.04
C GLY A 16 28.20 -16.12 9.93
N ASN A 17 27.59 -16.37 11.09
CA ASN A 17 26.22 -16.78 11.23
C ASN A 17 25.36 -15.96 10.28
N ALA A 18 24.97 -16.54 9.15
CA ALA A 18 23.86 -16.04 8.37
C ALA A 18 22.63 -16.20 9.29
N ILE A 19 22.43 -15.23 10.17
CA ILE A 19 21.18 -15.12 10.93
C ILE A 19 20.14 -15.03 9.84
N ALA A 20 19.42 -16.11 9.61
CA ALA A 20 18.29 -16.12 8.70
C ALA A 20 17.37 -14.99 9.17
N GLN A 21 17.37 -13.89 8.45
CA GLN A 21 16.57 -12.73 8.79
C GLN A 21 15.12 -13.18 8.76
N GLN A 22 14.53 -13.31 9.94
CA GLN A 22 13.15 -13.75 10.06
C GLN A 22 12.28 -12.71 9.35
N LYS A 23 11.55 -13.14 8.32
CA LYS A 23 10.68 -12.24 7.55
C LYS A 23 9.67 -11.60 8.52
N PRO A 24 9.49 -10.30 8.49
CA PRO A 24 8.52 -9.64 9.37
C PRO A 24 7.09 -10.04 9.00
N ASN A 25 6.22 -10.11 10.01
CA ASN A 25 4.79 -10.14 9.77
C ASN A 25 4.34 -8.72 9.39
N ILE A 26 3.58 -8.60 8.31
CA ILE A 26 3.05 -7.33 7.83
C ILE A 26 1.53 -7.38 7.94
N ILE A 27 0.97 -6.42 8.67
CA ILE A 27 -0.47 -6.22 8.77
C ILE A 27 -0.80 -4.93 8.03
N LEU A 28 -1.61 -5.03 6.98
CA LEU A 28 -2.16 -3.89 6.27
C LEU A 28 -3.57 -3.63 6.77
N PHE A 29 -3.79 -2.47 7.38
CA PHE A 29 -5.09 -2.03 7.85
C PHE A 29 -5.63 -0.95 6.91
N LEU A 30 -6.54 -1.33 6.02
CA LEU A 30 -7.16 -0.43 5.05
C LEU A 30 -8.50 0.07 5.59
N VAL A 31 -8.62 1.39 5.74
CA VAL A 31 -9.87 2.03 6.14
C VAL A 31 -10.57 2.57 4.88
N ASP A 32 -11.83 2.19 4.71
CA ASP A 32 -12.65 2.61 3.58
C ASP A 32 -13.27 3.99 3.81
N ASP A 33 -13.28 4.82 2.78
CA ASP A 33 -13.87 6.15 2.75
C ASP A 33 -13.41 7.12 3.87
N MET A 34 -12.26 6.89 4.48
CA MET A 34 -11.71 7.79 5.47
C MET A 34 -10.82 8.86 4.82
N GLY A 35 -11.19 10.11 4.96
CA GLY A 35 -10.38 11.26 4.55
C GLY A 35 -9.23 11.55 5.52
N TRP A 36 -8.23 12.28 5.05
CA TRP A 36 -7.05 12.65 5.84
C TRP A 36 -7.35 13.55 7.05
N GLN A 37 -8.55 14.15 7.09
CA GLN A 37 -9.03 14.96 8.22
C GLN A 37 -10.00 14.21 9.13
N ASP A 38 -10.39 12.97 8.81
CA ASP A 38 -11.41 12.21 9.54
C ASP A 38 -10.84 11.43 10.72
N THR A 39 -9.76 11.94 11.31
CA THR A 39 -9.11 11.41 12.49
C THR A 39 -8.61 12.54 13.37
N SER A 40 -8.34 12.28 14.64
CA SER A 40 -7.68 13.26 15.54
C SER A 40 -6.18 13.42 15.26
N VAL A 41 -5.60 12.58 14.38
CA VAL A 41 -4.20 12.67 13.95
C VAL A 41 -4.08 13.69 12.81
N PRO A 42 -3.29 14.75 12.94
CA PRO A 42 -3.06 15.66 11.84
C PRO A 42 -2.14 15.02 10.78
N PHE A 43 -2.60 14.97 9.53
CA PHE A 43 -1.80 14.59 8.37
C PHE A 43 -1.29 15.81 7.58
N ALA A 44 -1.59 17.01 8.04
CA ALA A 44 -0.98 18.27 7.63
C ALA A 44 0.04 18.73 8.69
N ASP A 45 0.66 19.87 8.44
CA ASP A 45 1.62 20.47 9.40
C ASP A 45 0.94 20.87 10.72
N GLU A 46 -0.34 21.23 10.65
CA GLU A 46 -1.15 21.62 11.80
C GLU A 46 -2.47 20.85 11.85
N LYS A 47 -3.06 20.78 13.05
CA LYS A 47 -4.42 20.28 13.24
C LYS A 47 -5.43 21.20 12.55
N THR A 48 -6.31 20.60 11.78
CA THR A 48 -7.45 21.30 11.18
C THR A 48 -8.65 21.31 12.14
N LEU A 49 -9.66 22.12 11.83
CA LEU A 49 -10.91 22.11 12.59
C LEU A 49 -11.58 20.72 12.57
N PHE A 50 -11.50 20.01 11.47
CA PHE A 50 -12.11 18.68 11.32
C PHE A 50 -11.39 17.64 12.19
N ASN A 51 -10.06 17.67 12.32
CA ASN A 51 -9.35 16.78 13.22
C ASN A 51 -9.78 16.90 14.69
N ASN A 52 -10.33 18.05 15.08
CA ASN A 52 -10.82 18.28 16.44
C ASN A 52 -12.22 17.68 16.69
N LEU A 53 -12.92 17.25 15.64
CA LEU A 53 -14.23 16.60 15.75
C LEU A 53 -14.13 15.10 16.05
N TYR A 54 -12.95 14.51 15.86
CA TYR A 54 -12.75 13.07 15.99
C TYR A 54 -11.91 12.71 17.21
N GLU A 55 -12.25 11.58 17.81
CA GLU A 55 -11.49 10.97 18.89
C GLU A 55 -10.97 9.60 18.43
N THR A 56 -9.72 9.55 17.99
CA THR A 56 -9.08 8.33 17.47
C THR A 56 -7.79 8.01 18.25
N PRO A 57 -7.87 7.70 19.57
CA PRO A 57 -6.71 7.59 20.44
C PRO A 57 -5.74 6.47 20.03
N ASN A 58 -6.25 5.37 19.45
CA ASN A 58 -5.40 4.28 18.98
C ASN A 58 -4.63 4.67 17.70
N MET A 59 -5.21 5.48 16.83
CA MET A 59 -4.49 6.03 15.68
C MET A 59 -3.43 7.04 16.11
N GLU A 60 -3.72 7.86 17.10
CA GLU A 60 -2.71 8.74 17.70
C GLU A 60 -1.56 7.95 18.31
N ARG A 61 -1.87 6.86 19.01
CA ARG A 61 -0.86 5.96 19.56
C ARG A 61 0.01 5.37 18.45
N LEU A 62 -0.61 4.88 17.38
CA LEU A 62 0.10 4.33 16.22
C LEU A 62 0.99 5.38 15.55
N ALA A 63 0.48 6.59 15.35
CA ALA A 63 1.23 7.71 14.78
C ALA A 63 2.45 8.11 15.63
N ARG A 64 2.36 8.01 16.96
CA ARG A 64 3.50 8.26 17.86
C ARG A 64 4.56 7.14 17.84
N MET A 65 4.15 5.91 17.53
CA MET A 65 5.04 4.73 17.52
C MET A 65 5.70 4.48 16.17
N GLY A 66 5.15 5.04 15.11
CA GLY A 66 5.55 4.78 13.73
C GLY A 66 5.89 6.04 12.94
N VAL A 67 5.77 5.93 11.64
CA VAL A 67 5.99 7.03 10.69
C VAL A 67 4.67 7.40 10.05
N LYS A 68 4.39 8.69 9.96
CA LYS A 68 3.24 9.26 9.29
C LYS A 68 3.68 9.82 7.92
N PHE A 69 3.08 9.33 6.85
CA PHE A 69 3.30 9.86 5.52
C PHE A 69 2.26 10.92 5.20
N THR A 70 2.68 12.14 4.94
CA THR A 70 1.79 13.26 4.62
C THR A 70 1.48 13.36 3.13
N ASN A 71 2.29 12.72 2.29
CA ASN A 71 2.17 12.75 0.83
C ASN A 71 2.02 11.32 0.28
N ALA A 72 1.07 10.55 0.82
CA ALA A 72 0.71 9.23 0.32
C ALA A 72 -0.66 9.31 -0.35
N TYR A 73 -0.74 8.87 -1.59
CA TYR A 73 -1.94 9.00 -2.42
C TYR A 73 -2.42 7.63 -2.89
N ALA A 74 -3.74 7.49 -2.97
CA ALA A 74 -4.41 6.37 -3.60
C ALA A 74 -5.30 6.87 -4.73
N ALA A 75 -5.91 5.99 -5.50
CA ALA A 75 -6.95 6.39 -6.43
C ALA A 75 -8.18 6.90 -5.65
N SER A 76 -8.93 7.81 -6.26
CA SER A 76 -10.09 8.45 -5.61
C SER A 76 -11.28 7.52 -5.36
N ILE A 77 -11.27 6.32 -5.93
CA ILE A 77 -12.34 5.33 -5.81
C ILE A 77 -11.76 3.98 -5.34
N SER A 78 -12.58 3.18 -4.67
CA SER A 78 -12.16 1.95 -4.02
C SER A 78 -11.62 0.87 -4.97
N SER A 79 -12.25 0.61 -6.11
CA SER A 79 -11.82 -0.45 -7.03
C SER A 79 -10.41 -0.23 -7.59
N PRO A 80 -10.04 0.93 -8.15
CA PRO A 80 -8.68 1.18 -8.60
C PRO A 80 -7.64 1.04 -7.48
N SER A 81 -7.93 1.59 -6.30
CA SER A 81 -7.02 1.51 -5.15
C SER A 81 -6.80 0.06 -4.70
N ARG A 82 -7.87 -0.74 -4.64
CA ARG A 82 -7.78 -2.14 -4.25
C ARG A 82 -7.07 -3.00 -5.29
N VAL A 83 -7.33 -2.78 -6.58
CA VAL A 83 -6.60 -3.47 -7.65
C VAL A 83 -5.12 -3.16 -7.56
N SER A 84 -4.73 -1.89 -7.39
CA SER A 84 -3.33 -1.51 -7.18
C SER A 84 -2.71 -2.23 -5.98
N LEU A 85 -3.44 -2.29 -4.87
CA LEU A 85 -2.97 -2.92 -3.65
C LEU A 85 -2.75 -4.43 -3.82
N PHE A 86 -3.68 -5.14 -4.45
CA PHE A 86 -3.60 -6.59 -4.61
C PHE A 86 -2.64 -7.03 -5.71
N THR A 87 -2.42 -6.21 -6.74
CA THR A 87 -1.57 -6.56 -7.88
C THR A 87 -0.17 -5.97 -7.80
N GLY A 88 0.03 -4.94 -6.98
CA GLY A 88 1.25 -4.13 -6.98
C GLY A 88 1.40 -3.23 -8.22
N ALA A 89 0.41 -3.23 -9.11
CA ALA A 89 0.39 -2.43 -10.32
C ALA A 89 -0.28 -1.07 -10.07
N ASN A 90 0.15 -0.03 -10.76
CA ASN A 90 -0.51 1.26 -10.72
C ASN A 90 -1.72 1.32 -11.67
N ALA A 91 -2.58 2.32 -11.52
CA ALA A 91 -3.80 2.46 -12.30
C ALA A 91 -3.56 2.58 -13.82
N ALA A 92 -2.41 3.11 -14.25
CA ALA A 92 -2.06 3.18 -15.65
C ALA A 92 -1.73 1.80 -16.26
N GLN A 93 -1.27 0.87 -15.43
CA GLN A 93 -0.96 -0.50 -15.84
C GLN A 93 -2.21 -1.38 -15.86
N HIS A 94 -2.97 -1.43 -14.76
CA HIS A 94 -4.17 -2.27 -14.68
C HIS A 94 -5.40 -1.61 -15.32
N LYS A 95 -5.36 -0.31 -15.59
CA LYS A 95 -6.37 0.48 -16.30
C LYS A 95 -7.79 0.44 -15.73
N VAL A 96 -7.95 -0.03 -14.50
CA VAL A 96 -9.19 0.08 -13.75
C VAL A 96 -9.27 1.50 -13.19
N THR A 97 -10.23 2.27 -13.65
CA THR A 97 -10.35 3.71 -13.33
C THR A 97 -11.63 4.05 -12.58
N ASN A 98 -12.57 3.11 -12.50
CA ASN A 98 -13.87 3.31 -11.87
C ASN A 98 -14.29 2.05 -11.07
N TRP A 99 -15.46 2.06 -10.44
CA TRP A 99 -16.00 0.90 -9.74
C TRP A 99 -16.20 -0.30 -10.67
N THR A 100 -15.79 -1.46 -10.20
CA THR A 100 -16.02 -2.75 -10.87
C THR A 100 -17.02 -3.57 -10.04
N LEU A 101 -18.27 -3.17 -10.05
CA LEU A 101 -19.31 -3.74 -9.21
C LEU A 101 -19.85 -5.07 -9.75
N LYS A 102 -19.79 -5.26 -11.05
CA LYS A 102 -20.29 -6.47 -11.73
C LYS A 102 -19.40 -6.81 -12.90
N LYS A 103 -19.08 -8.10 -13.03
CA LYS A 103 -18.26 -8.60 -14.13
C LYS A 103 -18.86 -8.23 -15.49
N ASP A 104 -18.02 -7.85 -16.43
CA ASP A 104 -18.38 -7.53 -17.82
C ASP A 104 -19.48 -6.47 -17.97
N THR A 105 -19.59 -5.60 -16.98
CA THR A 105 -20.58 -4.51 -17.02
C THR A 105 -19.87 -3.17 -16.95
N PRO A 106 -20.11 -2.27 -17.91
CA PRO A 106 -19.62 -0.91 -17.87
C PRO A 106 -20.08 -0.21 -16.59
N THR A 107 -19.14 0.34 -15.84
CA THR A 107 -19.44 1.13 -14.64
C THR A 107 -19.48 2.63 -14.95
N ASP A 108 -18.86 3.02 -16.05
CA ASP A 108 -18.91 4.38 -16.53
C ASP A 108 -20.26 4.65 -17.17
N ARG A 109 -20.80 5.82 -16.89
CA ARG A 109 -22.05 6.23 -17.51
C ARG A 109 -21.82 6.42 -19.01
N LYS A 110 -22.83 6.06 -19.78
CA LYS A 110 -22.82 6.27 -21.23
C LYS A 110 -22.47 7.72 -21.53
N ASN A 111 -21.37 7.90 -22.24
CA ASN A 111 -20.88 9.21 -22.66
C ASN A 111 -20.95 9.28 -24.19
N GLU A 112 -21.50 10.35 -24.73
CA GLU A 112 -21.65 10.49 -26.18
C GLU A 112 -20.33 10.83 -26.91
N THR A 113 -19.34 11.32 -26.16
CA THR A 113 -18.06 11.79 -26.73
C THR A 113 -16.86 10.91 -26.41
N LEU A 114 -16.97 10.02 -25.43
CA LEU A 114 -15.90 9.14 -24.98
C LEU A 114 -16.34 7.69 -25.08
N ASP A 115 -15.57 6.88 -25.77
CA ASP A 115 -15.71 5.44 -25.82
C ASP A 115 -14.71 4.79 -24.87
N PHE A 116 -15.21 4.03 -23.90
CA PHE A 116 -14.40 3.37 -22.89
C PHE A 116 -14.10 1.94 -23.31
N GLU A 117 -12.86 1.52 -23.15
CA GLU A 117 -12.46 0.17 -23.48
C GLU A 117 -13.09 -0.87 -22.54
N VAL A 118 -13.79 -1.83 -23.09
CA VAL A 118 -14.61 -2.85 -22.36
C VAL A 118 -13.77 -3.67 -21.38
N TRP A 119 -12.50 -3.90 -21.66
CA TRP A 119 -11.62 -4.71 -20.82
C TRP A 119 -11.29 -4.08 -19.46
N ASN A 120 -11.53 -2.78 -19.28
CA ASN A 120 -11.40 -2.10 -17.99
C ASN A 120 -12.35 -2.64 -16.92
N TYR A 121 -13.38 -3.38 -17.31
CA TYR A 121 -14.42 -3.82 -16.40
C TYR A 121 -14.12 -5.18 -15.76
N ASN A 122 -13.11 -5.87 -16.20
CA ASN A 122 -12.76 -7.21 -15.68
C ASN A 122 -11.84 -7.17 -14.45
N GLY A 123 -11.24 -6.04 -14.15
CA GLY A 123 -10.57 -5.74 -12.89
C GLY A 123 -9.27 -6.47 -12.59
N LEU A 124 -8.87 -7.45 -13.38
CA LEU A 124 -7.63 -8.18 -13.20
C LEU A 124 -6.76 -8.01 -14.45
N CYS A 125 -5.47 -7.74 -14.24
CA CYS A 125 -4.52 -7.71 -15.33
C CYS A 125 -4.57 -9.03 -16.09
N PRO A 126 -4.73 -9.04 -17.41
CA PRO A 126 -4.31 -10.18 -18.19
C PRO A 126 -2.82 -10.43 -17.96
N GLU A 127 -2.44 -11.67 -17.82
CA GLU A 127 -1.04 -12.11 -17.72
C GLU A 127 -0.18 -11.63 -18.89
#